data_c559f424981fbd93b167c0753d87cacc
#
_entry.id   c559f424981fbd93b167c0753d87cacc
#
_cell.length_a   1.000
_cell.length_b   1.000
_cell.length_c   1.000
_cell.angle_alpha   90.00
_cell.angle_beta   90.00
_cell.angle_gamma   90.00
#
_symmetry.space_group_name_H-M   'P 1'
#
loop_
_entity.id
_entity.type
_entity.pdbx_description
1 polymer ?
#
loop_
_entity_poly.entity_id
_entity_poly.type
_entity_poly.pdbx_seq_one_letter_code
_entity_poly.pdbx_strand_id
1 'polypeptide(L)'
;DYFDKETKKQLYLDIYDDSMWLINLIENMLSVTRLEEGRMNLNISVELVDDVIQEALRHVDRKKDEHTITVEHEDELLLARMDSRLIVQMVINLVDNAIKYTQKGSHIDIRTGREGKNAVISVADDGPGISDEMKEHIFETFYTGTNKIADSRRSLGLGLALCKSIVNVHGGEIKVSDAHPHGAVFQFTLPAGEVY
;
A
#
# COMPACT_ATOMS: atom_id res chain seq x y z
N ASP A 1 -38.94 -15.04 -14.31
CA ASP A 1 -37.56 -14.69 -13.89
C ASP A 1 -36.82 -14.04 -15.05
N TYR A 2 -36.53 -12.73 -14.94
CA TYR A 2 -35.93 -11.93 -16.01
C TYR A 2 -34.44 -12.22 -16.23
N PHE A 3 -33.77 -12.88 -15.30
CA PHE A 3 -32.32 -13.20 -15.37
C PHE A 3 -32.10 -14.69 -15.17
N ASP A 4 -31.17 -15.26 -15.95
CA ASP A 4 -30.68 -16.62 -15.73
C ASP A 4 -29.84 -16.74 -14.46
N LYS A 5 -29.51 -17.95 -14.05
CA LYS A 5 -28.79 -18.23 -12.79
C LYS A 5 -27.37 -17.64 -12.79
N GLU A 6 -26.71 -17.64 -13.95
CA GLU A 6 -25.34 -17.13 -14.07
C GLU A 6 -25.32 -15.59 -14.00
N THR A 7 -26.25 -14.91 -14.68
CA THR A 7 -26.41 -13.46 -14.61
C THR A 7 -26.74 -13.00 -13.18
N LYS A 8 -27.60 -13.73 -12.46
CA LYS A 8 -27.88 -13.43 -11.04
C LYS A 8 -26.63 -13.56 -10.17
N LYS A 9 -25.85 -14.62 -10.37
CA LYS A 9 -24.61 -14.86 -9.63
C LYS A 9 -23.60 -13.75 -9.89
N GLN A 10 -23.43 -13.35 -11.15
CA GLN A 10 -22.53 -12.25 -11.50
C GLN A 10 -22.97 -10.93 -10.84
N LEU A 11 -24.28 -10.62 -10.87
CA LEU A 11 -24.82 -9.43 -10.23
C LEU A 11 -24.57 -9.41 -8.71
N TYR A 12 -24.71 -10.56 -8.03
CA TYR A 12 -24.39 -10.65 -6.60
C TYR A 12 -22.90 -10.44 -6.32
N LEU A 13 -22.00 -10.95 -7.18
CA LEU A 13 -20.57 -10.72 -7.05
C LEU A 13 -20.24 -9.24 -7.27
N ASP A 14 -20.82 -8.62 -8.28
CA ASP A 14 -20.62 -7.20 -8.57
C ASP A 14 -21.10 -6.31 -7.40
N ILE A 15 -22.28 -6.58 -6.83
CA ILE A 15 -22.79 -5.87 -5.66
C ILE A 15 -21.89 -6.07 -4.43
N TYR A 16 -21.40 -7.29 -4.23
CA TYR A 16 -20.46 -7.58 -3.14
C TYR A 16 -19.16 -6.80 -3.29
N ASP A 17 -18.56 -6.83 -4.48
CA ASP A 17 -17.32 -6.11 -4.79
C ASP A 17 -17.48 -4.59 -4.63
N ASP A 18 -18.59 -4.02 -5.12
CA ASP A 18 -18.90 -2.60 -4.99
C ASP A 18 -19.12 -2.22 -3.51
N SER A 19 -19.76 -3.09 -2.72
CA SER A 19 -19.98 -2.86 -1.29
C SER A 19 -18.66 -2.87 -0.51
N MET A 20 -17.78 -3.84 -0.79
CA MET A 20 -16.45 -3.92 -0.17
C MET A 20 -15.59 -2.72 -0.55
N TRP A 21 -15.66 -2.29 -1.81
CA TRP A 21 -14.97 -1.09 -2.27
C TRP A 21 -15.45 0.17 -1.52
N LEU A 22 -16.77 0.36 -1.33
CA LEU A 22 -17.33 1.49 -0.56
C LEU A 22 -16.90 1.46 0.91
N ILE A 23 -16.86 0.28 1.54
CA ILE A 23 -16.39 0.13 2.92
C ILE A 23 -14.93 0.59 3.01
N ASN A 24 -14.04 0.05 2.16
CA ASN A 24 -12.64 0.42 2.15
C ASN A 24 -12.42 1.93 1.88
N LEU A 25 -13.25 2.51 1.03
CA LEU A 25 -13.22 3.95 0.76
C LEU A 25 -13.52 4.77 2.02
N ILE A 26 -14.61 4.45 2.71
CA ILE A 26 -15.03 5.15 3.92
C ILE A 26 -13.98 4.98 5.03
N GLU A 27 -13.45 3.78 5.22
CA GLU A 27 -12.41 3.48 6.21
C GLU A 27 -11.12 4.26 5.92
N ASN A 28 -10.67 4.32 4.66
CA ASN A 28 -9.50 5.08 4.27
C ASN A 28 -9.71 6.59 4.48
N MET A 29 -10.86 7.13 4.09
CA MET A 29 -11.19 8.54 4.29
C MET A 29 -11.23 8.91 5.78
N LEU A 30 -11.89 8.10 6.62
CA LEU A 30 -11.93 8.32 8.06
C LEU A 30 -10.54 8.21 8.69
N SER A 31 -9.70 7.28 8.22
CA SER A 31 -8.34 7.10 8.70
C SER A 31 -7.46 8.32 8.37
N VAL A 32 -7.49 8.81 7.12
CA VAL A 32 -6.77 10.03 6.72
C VAL A 32 -7.19 11.20 7.57
N THR A 33 -8.51 11.46 7.70
CA THR A 33 -9.03 12.59 8.48
C THR A 33 -8.60 12.52 9.94
N ARG A 34 -8.70 11.35 10.59
CA ARG A 34 -8.31 11.18 11.99
C ARG A 34 -6.82 11.34 12.23
N LEU A 35 -5.98 10.88 11.28
CA LEU A 35 -4.53 11.04 11.34
C LEU A 35 -4.13 12.50 11.16
N GLU A 36 -4.69 13.22 10.18
CA GLU A 36 -4.40 14.63 9.90
C GLU A 36 -4.85 15.55 11.05
N GLU A 37 -5.97 15.24 11.68
CA GLU A 37 -6.49 16.00 12.84
C GLU A 37 -5.79 15.63 14.16
N GLY A 38 -4.84 14.70 14.17
CA GLY A 38 -4.17 14.21 15.38
C GLY A 38 -5.12 13.54 16.39
N ARG A 39 -6.27 13.05 15.91
CA ARG A 39 -7.31 12.42 16.77
C ARG A 39 -7.16 10.91 16.87
N MET A 40 -6.17 10.32 16.22
CA MET A 40 -5.91 8.89 16.30
C MET A 40 -4.94 8.58 17.44
N ASN A 41 -5.36 7.75 18.37
CA ASN A 41 -4.47 7.22 19.40
C ASN A 41 -3.57 6.15 18.77
N LEU A 42 -2.29 6.47 18.59
CA LEU A 42 -1.29 5.54 18.06
C LEU A 42 -0.82 4.60 19.16
N ASN A 43 -0.76 3.32 18.85
CA ASN A 43 -0.16 2.30 19.72
C ASN A 43 1.25 1.97 19.22
N ILE A 44 2.20 2.89 19.48
CA ILE A 44 3.59 2.73 19.03
C ILE A 44 4.33 1.75 19.95
N SER A 45 4.82 0.66 19.38
CA SER A 45 5.70 -0.34 20.01
C SER A 45 6.93 -0.60 19.15
N VAL A 46 7.91 -1.31 19.70
CA VAL A 46 9.05 -1.82 18.94
C VAL A 46 8.65 -3.16 18.37
N GLU A 47 8.60 -3.24 17.04
CA GLU A 47 8.11 -4.41 16.31
C GLU A 47 9.17 -4.90 15.33
N LEU A 48 9.16 -6.21 15.03
CA LEU A 48 9.98 -6.80 13.97
C LEU A 48 9.35 -6.45 12.61
N VAL A 49 10.12 -5.80 11.75
CA VAL A 49 9.63 -5.35 10.43
C VAL A 49 9.15 -6.50 9.57
N ASP A 50 9.86 -7.66 9.63
CA ASP A 50 9.48 -8.85 8.86
C ASP A 50 8.09 -9.39 9.27
N ASP A 51 7.79 -9.47 10.56
CA ASP A 51 6.49 -9.94 11.05
C ASP A 51 5.34 -9.08 10.50
N VAL A 52 5.55 -7.77 10.44
CA VAL A 52 4.55 -6.82 9.92
C VAL A 52 4.37 -6.97 8.40
N ILE A 53 5.46 -7.19 7.64
CA ILE A 53 5.40 -7.45 6.21
C ILE A 53 4.69 -8.78 5.93
N GLN A 54 5.05 -9.84 6.65
CA GLN A 54 4.41 -11.15 6.48
C GLN A 54 2.92 -11.11 6.81
N GLU A 55 2.53 -10.36 7.85
CA GLU A 55 1.11 -10.14 8.16
C GLU A 55 0.39 -9.43 7.03
N ALA A 56 0.97 -8.36 6.49
CA ALA A 56 0.40 -7.63 5.35
C ALA A 56 0.19 -8.53 4.13
N LEU A 57 1.19 -9.35 3.78
CA LEU A 57 1.12 -10.26 2.63
C LEU A 57 0.06 -11.35 2.76
N ARG A 58 -0.37 -11.69 3.99
CA ARG A 58 -1.51 -12.60 4.20
C ARG A 58 -2.85 -11.96 3.83
N HIS A 59 -2.94 -10.64 3.85
CA HIS A 59 -4.16 -9.87 3.61
C HIS A 59 -4.23 -9.23 2.21
N VAL A 60 -3.16 -9.30 1.43
CA VAL A 60 -3.13 -8.79 0.04
C VAL A 60 -4.15 -9.53 -0.84
N ASP A 61 -4.73 -8.83 -1.81
CA ASP A 61 -5.74 -9.32 -2.77
C ASP A 61 -5.37 -10.72 -3.33
N ARG A 62 -6.38 -11.52 -3.62
CA ARG A 62 -6.27 -12.85 -4.25
C ARG A 62 -5.51 -12.85 -5.57
N LYS A 63 -5.45 -11.73 -6.26
CA LYS A 63 -4.65 -11.54 -7.50
C LYS A 63 -3.13 -11.63 -7.28
N LYS A 64 -2.66 -11.63 -6.03
CA LYS A 64 -1.25 -11.86 -5.72
C LYS A 64 -0.70 -13.16 -6.34
N ASP A 65 -1.54 -14.20 -6.44
CA ASP A 65 -1.15 -15.49 -7.02
C ASP A 65 -0.86 -15.40 -8.54
N GLU A 66 -1.20 -14.27 -9.16
CA GLU A 66 -0.87 -13.96 -10.56
C GLU A 66 0.44 -13.20 -10.71
N HIS A 67 1.08 -12.81 -9.59
CA HIS A 67 2.34 -12.05 -9.53
C HIS A 67 3.39 -12.82 -8.73
N THR A 68 4.66 -12.52 -8.96
CA THR A 68 5.75 -13.03 -8.14
C THR A 68 6.11 -11.96 -7.11
N ILE A 69 5.86 -12.24 -5.83
CA ILE A 69 6.22 -11.33 -4.73
C ILE A 69 7.42 -11.89 -4.00
N THR A 70 8.51 -11.13 -3.95
CA THR A 70 9.73 -11.49 -3.21
C THR A 70 9.95 -10.53 -2.04
N VAL A 71 10.53 -11.05 -0.95
CA VAL A 71 10.92 -10.26 0.21
C VAL A 71 12.39 -10.50 0.47
N GLU A 72 13.19 -9.43 0.43
CA GLU A 72 14.64 -9.45 0.68
C GLU A 72 14.94 -8.62 1.93
N HIS A 73 15.70 -9.18 2.85
CA HIS A 73 16.12 -8.54 4.08
C HIS A 73 17.64 -8.32 4.07
N GLU A 74 18.08 -7.06 4.21
CA GLU A 74 19.49 -6.74 4.44
C GLU A 74 19.88 -7.03 5.90
N ASP A 75 18.92 -6.97 6.83
CA ASP A 75 19.09 -7.23 8.26
C ASP A 75 17.93 -8.12 8.74
N GLU A 76 18.25 -9.35 9.17
CA GLU A 76 17.27 -10.35 9.62
C GLU A 76 16.49 -9.93 10.88
N LEU A 77 17.03 -9.02 11.68
CA LEU A 77 16.43 -8.54 12.94
C LEU A 77 16.14 -7.05 12.91
N LEU A 78 15.64 -6.56 11.80
CA LEU A 78 15.28 -5.14 11.68
C LEU A 78 14.08 -4.80 12.56
N LEU A 79 14.32 -4.00 13.58
CA LEU A 79 13.28 -3.49 14.48
C LEU A 79 12.96 -2.03 14.16
N ALA A 80 11.66 -1.68 14.23
CA ALA A 80 11.22 -0.31 14.08
C ALA A 80 10.13 0.05 15.10
N ARG A 81 10.02 1.33 15.41
CA ARG A 81 8.96 1.87 16.29
C ARG A 81 7.75 2.20 15.45
N MET A 82 6.65 1.46 15.66
CA MET A 82 5.46 1.62 14.83
C MET A 82 4.17 1.18 15.53
N ASP A 83 3.04 1.67 15.03
CA ASP A 83 1.74 1.02 15.21
C ASP A 83 1.60 -0.02 14.08
N SER A 84 1.80 -1.31 14.42
CA SER A 84 1.86 -2.41 13.46
C SER A 84 0.60 -2.50 12.59
N ARG A 85 -0.59 -2.19 13.12
CA ARG A 85 -1.84 -2.23 12.35
C ARG A 85 -1.85 -1.23 11.20
N LEU A 86 -1.34 -0.02 11.45
CA LEU A 86 -1.27 1.03 10.44
C LEU A 86 -0.20 0.71 9.38
N ILE A 87 0.94 0.16 9.79
CA ILE A 87 1.98 -0.22 8.84
C ILE A 87 1.55 -1.43 8.01
N VAL A 88 0.86 -2.43 8.59
CA VAL A 88 0.22 -3.52 7.83
C VAL A 88 -0.71 -2.97 6.76
N GLN A 89 -1.61 -2.04 7.11
CA GLN A 89 -2.53 -1.40 6.15
C GLN A 89 -1.78 -0.64 5.05
N MET A 90 -0.70 0.04 5.41
CA MET A 90 0.14 0.75 4.46
C MET A 90 0.83 -0.19 3.47
N VAL A 91 1.44 -1.28 3.94
CA VAL A 91 2.10 -2.28 3.09
C VAL A 91 1.08 -2.92 2.15
N ILE A 92 -0.12 -3.27 2.65
CA ILE A 92 -1.22 -3.76 1.80
C ILE A 92 -1.54 -2.76 0.69
N ASN A 93 -1.71 -1.47 1.01
CA ASN A 93 -2.01 -0.45 0.01
C ASN A 93 -0.90 -0.33 -1.06
N LEU A 94 0.38 -0.42 -0.69
CA LEU A 94 1.49 -0.34 -1.63
C LEU A 94 1.55 -1.59 -2.53
N VAL A 95 1.39 -2.78 -1.97
CA VAL A 95 1.41 -4.04 -2.73
C VAL A 95 0.18 -4.17 -3.64
N ASP A 96 -1.02 -3.80 -3.17
CA ASP A 96 -2.23 -3.79 -3.98
C ASP A 96 -2.13 -2.78 -5.15
N ASN A 97 -1.47 -1.64 -4.93
CA ASN A 97 -1.15 -0.70 -6.01
C ASN A 97 -0.20 -1.35 -7.04
N ALA A 98 0.86 -2.01 -6.61
CA ALA A 98 1.77 -2.72 -7.50
C ALA A 98 1.03 -3.78 -8.33
N ILE A 99 0.21 -4.64 -7.70
CA ILE A 99 -0.62 -5.65 -8.38
C ILE A 99 -1.58 -5.00 -9.40
N LYS A 100 -2.18 -3.87 -9.03
CA LYS A 100 -3.19 -3.19 -9.84
C LYS A 100 -2.61 -2.55 -11.10
N TYR A 101 -1.41 -1.99 -11.02
CA TYR A 101 -0.80 -1.22 -12.11
C TYR A 101 0.22 -2.02 -12.92
N THR A 102 0.41 -3.30 -12.60
CA THR A 102 1.27 -4.23 -13.35
C THR A 102 0.46 -5.29 -14.07
N GLN A 103 1.10 -6.00 -14.99
CA GLN A 103 0.47 -7.08 -15.73
C GLN A 103 0.60 -8.40 -14.95
N LYS A 104 -0.25 -9.36 -15.30
CA LYS A 104 -0.12 -10.73 -14.81
C LYS A 104 1.27 -11.30 -15.13
N GLY A 105 1.91 -11.90 -14.15
CA GLY A 105 3.28 -12.42 -14.24
C GLY A 105 4.37 -11.42 -13.86
N SER A 106 4.01 -10.18 -13.51
CA SER A 106 4.94 -9.16 -13.04
C SER A 106 5.56 -9.52 -11.69
N HIS A 107 6.72 -8.89 -11.40
CA HIS A 107 7.45 -9.04 -10.15
C HIS A 107 7.23 -7.83 -9.24
N ILE A 108 7.06 -8.12 -7.97
CA ILE A 108 6.96 -7.13 -6.90
C ILE A 108 8.00 -7.48 -5.85
N ASP A 109 8.98 -6.60 -5.65
CA ASP A 109 10.07 -6.81 -4.70
C ASP A 109 9.90 -5.92 -3.48
N ILE A 110 9.86 -6.54 -2.31
CA ILE A 110 9.85 -5.84 -1.02
C ILE A 110 11.24 -5.97 -0.43
N ARG A 111 11.88 -4.84 -0.13
CA ARG A 111 13.20 -4.83 0.51
C ARG A 111 13.16 -4.08 1.82
N THR A 112 13.89 -4.62 2.79
CA THR A 112 14.03 -4.01 4.11
C THR A 112 15.50 -3.88 4.47
N GLY A 113 15.84 -2.75 5.08
CA GLY A 113 17.21 -2.48 5.50
C GLY A 113 17.27 -1.35 6.53
N ARG A 114 18.47 -1.00 6.97
CA ARG A 114 18.69 0.07 7.93
C ARG A 114 19.56 1.17 7.35
N GLU A 115 19.09 2.40 7.43
CA GLU A 115 19.88 3.60 7.11
C GLU A 115 20.01 4.48 8.36
N GLY A 116 21.16 4.42 8.99
CA GLY A 116 21.45 5.18 10.20
C GLY A 116 20.47 4.85 11.34
N LYS A 117 19.61 5.81 11.69
CA LYS A 117 18.60 5.66 12.77
C LYS A 117 17.23 5.21 12.28
N ASN A 118 17.09 4.92 11.00
CA ASN A 118 15.82 4.57 10.40
C ASN A 118 15.85 3.15 9.84
N ALA A 119 14.74 2.44 10.01
CA ALA A 119 14.40 1.30 9.19
C ALA A 119 13.87 1.82 7.86
N VAL A 120 14.31 1.23 6.75
CA VAL A 120 13.90 1.57 5.38
C VAL A 120 13.21 0.38 4.79
N ILE A 121 12.01 0.62 4.26
CA ILE A 121 11.22 -0.41 3.60
C ILE A 121 10.87 0.11 2.20
N SER A 122 11.07 -0.71 1.19
CA SER A 122 10.69 -0.38 -0.19
C SER A 122 9.83 -1.46 -0.81
N VAL A 123 8.89 -1.04 -1.66
CA VAL A 123 8.06 -1.90 -2.52
C VAL A 123 8.32 -1.45 -3.95
N ALA A 124 8.93 -2.32 -4.74
CA ALA A 124 9.25 -2.07 -6.15
C ALA A 124 8.39 -2.95 -7.05
N ASP A 125 7.98 -2.43 -8.18
CA ASP A 125 7.29 -3.17 -9.25
C ASP A 125 8.04 -3.03 -10.58
N ASP A 126 7.80 -3.95 -11.50
CA ASP A 126 8.30 -3.93 -12.87
C ASP A 126 7.26 -3.43 -13.88
N GLY A 127 6.36 -2.57 -13.44
CA GLY A 127 5.28 -2.00 -14.23
C GLY A 127 5.73 -0.88 -15.19
N PRO A 128 4.77 -0.08 -15.69
CA PRO A 128 5.05 1.00 -16.63
C PRO A 128 5.78 2.21 -15.99
N GLY A 129 5.93 2.23 -14.66
CA GLY A 129 6.48 3.37 -13.94
C GLY A 129 5.50 4.53 -13.81
N ILE A 130 5.98 5.64 -13.25
CA ILE A 130 5.21 6.84 -12.93
C ILE A 130 5.94 8.05 -13.52
N SER A 131 5.25 8.90 -14.30
CA SER A 131 5.87 10.10 -14.86
C SER A 131 6.29 11.08 -13.77
N ASP A 132 7.33 11.89 -14.02
CA ASP A 132 7.84 12.84 -13.03
C ASP A 132 6.78 13.85 -12.59
N GLU A 133 5.92 14.29 -13.50
CA GLU A 133 4.78 15.15 -13.17
C GLU A 133 3.81 14.47 -12.19
N MET A 134 3.54 13.18 -12.37
CA MET A 134 2.66 12.44 -11.47
C MET A 134 3.31 12.19 -10.09
N LYS A 135 4.63 11.96 -10.04
CA LYS A 135 5.35 11.71 -8.77
C LYS A 135 5.21 12.85 -7.78
N GLU A 136 5.05 14.10 -8.27
CA GLU A 136 4.86 15.28 -7.42
C GLU A 136 3.52 15.27 -6.68
N HIS A 137 2.48 14.63 -7.26
CA HIS A 137 1.10 14.71 -6.80
C HIS A 137 0.50 13.40 -6.28
N ILE A 138 1.14 12.24 -6.52
CA ILE A 138 0.53 10.92 -6.23
C ILE A 138 0.17 10.68 -4.76
N PHE A 139 0.75 11.46 -3.84
CA PHE A 139 0.42 11.40 -2.42
C PHE A 139 -0.65 12.43 -2.01
N GLU A 140 -1.19 13.21 -2.93
CA GLU A 140 -2.30 14.13 -2.66
C GLU A 140 -3.62 13.36 -2.58
N THR A 141 -4.48 13.80 -1.67
CA THR A 141 -5.82 13.23 -1.48
C THR A 141 -6.66 13.41 -2.74
N PHE A 142 -7.29 12.33 -3.21
CA PHE A 142 -8.11 12.29 -4.44
C PHE A 142 -7.34 12.46 -5.76
N TYR A 143 -6.00 12.43 -5.74
CA TYR A 143 -5.24 12.43 -6.97
C TYR A 143 -5.28 11.05 -7.65
N THR A 144 -5.72 11.02 -8.91
CA THR A 144 -5.72 9.83 -9.76
C THR A 144 -5.03 10.18 -11.08
N GLY A 145 -3.88 9.58 -11.32
CA GLY A 145 -2.99 9.94 -12.45
C GLY A 145 -3.51 9.67 -13.86
N THR A 146 -4.77 9.23 -14.04
CA THR A 146 -5.33 8.94 -15.37
C THR A 146 -6.76 9.46 -15.50
N ASN A 147 -6.97 10.33 -16.52
CA ASN A 147 -8.29 10.67 -17.05
C ASN A 147 -9.00 9.51 -17.81
N LYS A 148 -8.52 8.27 -17.73
CA LYS A 148 -9.14 7.11 -18.38
C LYS A 148 -10.25 6.56 -17.50
N ILE A 149 -11.47 6.88 -17.86
CA ILE A 149 -12.75 6.57 -17.18
C ILE A 149 -12.96 5.06 -16.93
N ALA A 150 -12.27 4.17 -17.61
CA ALA A 150 -12.50 2.73 -17.53
C ALA A 150 -11.99 2.08 -16.21
N ASP A 151 -10.91 2.60 -15.60
CA ASP A 151 -10.34 2.06 -14.36
C ASP A 151 -10.55 2.97 -13.13
N SER A 152 -11.04 4.19 -13.33
CA SER A 152 -11.21 5.20 -12.28
C SER A 152 -12.30 4.84 -11.25
N ARG A 153 -13.20 3.91 -11.56
CA ARG A 153 -14.30 3.50 -10.65
C ARG A 153 -13.82 2.80 -9.37
N ARG A 154 -12.56 2.35 -9.31
CA ARG A 154 -12.01 1.60 -8.16
C ARG A 154 -10.80 2.27 -7.49
N SER A 155 -10.38 3.47 -7.91
CA SER A 155 -9.28 4.22 -7.30
C SER A 155 -9.67 5.68 -7.07
N LEU A 156 -9.91 6.03 -5.84
CA LEU A 156 -10.25 7.40 -5.44
C LEU A 156 -9.03 8.23 -5.00
N GLY A 157 -7.81 7.73 -5.22
CA GLY A 157 -6.59 8.46 -4.83
C GLY A 157 -6.42 8.63 -3.33
N LEU A 158 -6.99 7.72 -2.52
CA LEU A 158 -6.88 7.79 -1.05
C LEU A 158 -5.79 6.88 -0.48
N GLY A 159 -5.44 5.79 -1.17
CA GLY A 159 -4.49 4.80 -0.63
C GLY A 159 -3.10 5.38 -0.38
N LEU A 160 -2.52 6.10 -1.36
CA LEU A 160 -1.20 6.70 -1.22
C LEU A 160 -1.21 7.92 -0.27
N ALA A 161 -2.30 8.72 -0.26
CA ALA A 161 -2.49 9.78 0.72
C ALA A 161 -2.52 9.22 2.16
N LEU A 162 -3.21 8.09 2.38
CA LEU A 162 -3.20 7.39 3.65
C LEU A 162 -1.79 6.89 4.01
N CYS A 163 -1.05 6.31 3.06
CA CYS A 163 0.35 5.91 3.29
C CYS A 163 1.21 7.08 3.78
N LYS A 164 1.09 8.25 3.14
CA LYS A 164 1.80 9.47 3.54
C LYS A 164 1.40 9.92 4.95
N SER A 165 0.12 9.94 5.26
CA SER A 165 -0.38 10.32 6.60
C SER A 165 0.12 9.34 7.68
N ILE A 166 0.11 8.04 7.41
CA ILE A 166 0.63 7.01 8.33
C ILE A 166 2.13 7.24 8.59
N VAL A 167 2.95 7.38 7.56
CA VAL A 167 4.40 7.58 7.71
C VAL A 167 4.71 8.85 8.48
N ASN A 168 4.00 9.95 8.19
CA ASN A 168 4.19 11.24 8.85
C ASN A 168 3.96 11.16 10.37
N VAL A 169 2.87 10.48 10.81
CA VAL A 169 2.58 10.35 12.25
C VAL A 169 3.55 9.41 12.98
N HIS A 170 4.29 8.59 12.23
CA HIS A 170 5.38 7.77 12.74
C HIS A 170 6.74 8.50 12.73
N GLY A 171 6.79 9.74 12.22
CA GLY A 171 8.01 10.53 12.13
C GLY A 171 8.96 10.07 11.02
N GLY A 172 8.44 9.35 10.02
CA GLY A 172 9.15 8.90 8.83
C GLY A 172 8.91 9.77 7.61
N GLU A 173 9.39 9.30 6.47
CA GLU A 173 9.21 9.91 5.15
C GLU A 173 8.85 8.83 4.14
N ILE A 174 7.99 9.14 3.16
CA ILE A 174 7.67 8.28 2.02
C ILE A 174 8.05 8.99 0.72
N LYS A 175 8.67 8.26 -0.20
CA LYS A 175 9.11 8.73 -1.51
C LYS A 175 8.73 7.73 -2.60
N VAL A 176 8.74 8.22 -3.85
CA VAL A 176 8.62 7.40 -5.04
C VAL A 176 9.77 7.70 -5.99
N SER A 177 10.30 6.68 -6.63
CA SER A 177 11.34 6.76 -7.65
C SER A 177 11.11 5.72 -8.75
N ASP A 178 11.93 5.76 -9.79
CA ASP A 178 11.89 4.78 -10.86
C ASP A 178 12.62 3.50 -10.46
N ALA A 179 12.04 2.34 -10.80
CA ALA A 179 12.74 1.06 -10.79
C ALA A 179 13.57 0.88 -12.06
N HIS A 180 14.64 0.12 -11.99
CA HIS A 180 15.45 -0.25 -13.15
C HIS A 180 15.23 -1.71 -13.51
N PRO A 181 15.02 -2.05 -14.82
CA PRO A 181 15.04 -1.16 -16.00
C PRO A 181 13.76 -0.36 -16.22
N HIS A 182 12.65 -0.67 -15.56
CA HIS A 182 11.37 0.04 -15.59
C HIS A 182 10.55 -0.29 -14.34
N GLY A 183 9.50 0.47 -14.06
CA GLY A 183 8.61 0.31 -12.92
C GLY A 183 8.70 1.46 -11.91
N ALA A 184 8.10 1.28 -10.75
CA ALA A 184 8.11 2.24 -9.66
C ALA A 184 8.65 1.63 -8.36
N VAL A 185 9.30 2.45 -7.54
CA VAL A 185 9.75 2.09 -6.19
C VAL A 185 9.11 3.06 -5.21
N PHE A 186 8.28 2.54 -4.32
CA PHE A 186 7.80 3.27 -3.16
C PHE A 186 8.67 2.92 -1.97
N GLN A 187 9.34 3.90 -1.38
CA GLN A 187 10.22 3.71 -0.23
C GLN A 187 9.75 4.57 0.93
N PHE A 188 9.72 3.98 2.13
CA PHE A 188 9.39 4.72 3.34
C PHE A 188 10.34 4.39 4.48
N THR A 189 10.43 5.31 5.43
CA THR A 189 11.28 5.18 6.61
C THR A 189 10.45 5.17 7.89
N LEU A 190 10.94 4.47 8.90
CA LEU A 190 10.42 4.48 10.27
C LEU A 190 11.59 4.63 11.23
N PRO A 191 11.41 5.25 12.41
CA PRO A 191 12.45 5.25 13.44
C PRO A 191 12.83 3.81 13.82
N ALA A 192 14.10 3.47 13.72
CA ALA A 192 14.59 2.14 14.12
C ALA A 192 14.31 1.90 15.61
N GLY A 193 13.93 0.67 15.94
CA GLY A 193 13.79 0.19 17.31
C GLY A 193 15.13 -0.30 17.88
N GLU A 194 15.32 -0.14 19.16
CA GLU A 194 16.40 -0.77 19.92
C GLU A 194 15.77 -1.57 21.06
N VAL A 195 16.23 -2.80 21.24
CA VAL A 195 15.88 -3.61 22.41
C VAL A 195 16.96 -3.32 23.45
N TYR A 196 16.54 -2.74 24.58
CA TYR A 196 17.40 -2.56 25.76
C TYR A 196 17.29 -3.75 26.69
#